data_20a1cd0da6e2622a3c32f2454edc6327
#
_entry.id   20a1cd0da6e2622a3c32f2454edc6327
#
_cell.length_a   1.000
_cell.length_b   1.000
_cell.length_c   1.000
_cell.angle_alpha   90.00
_cell.angle_beta   90.00
_cell.angle_gamma   90.00
#
_symmetry.space_group_name_H-M   'P 1'
#
loop_
_entity.id
_entity.type
_entity.pdbx_description
1 polymer ?
#
loop_
_entity_poly.entity_id
_entity_poly.type
_entity_poly.pdbx_seq_one_letter_code
_entity_poly.pdbx_strand_id
1 'polypeptide(L)'
;MGNTAPIMEAKGKIDYGMTNDYMFRAILQKSRKTLIGLASALLHLNPEDIMDIKITNPIILGESINAKTFILDVNILLNNSRMLNLEMQVNNLHNWENRSLCYLCSDFSQLNKGDAYEDIKPVINIWILDYTLFEDAPEFYAEFELLNKKTLRRYSDKLGISVLDLTQIDMASDEDKAYGIDTWAAVFKAKTWEELRMAVQSNEYMKDAAETLYELNSDETIRQQCEARRRAEIEEKHMQDKLKKLEEDKENLTREKNELTKEKTELHIKLQTEISETEKWKAKYEQLLATQAEKKN
;
A
#
# COMPACT_ATOMS: atom_id res chain seq x y z
N MET A 1 28.48 28.56 -25.87
CA MET A 1 27.52 28.87 -24.82
C MET A 1 26.83 27.55 -24.50
N GLY A 2 27.17 26.94 -23.38
CA GLY A 2 26.57 25.66 -22.98
C GLY A 2 25.10 25.90 -22.73
N ASN A 3 24.27 25.10 -23.40
CA ASN A 3 22.83 25.05 -23.16
C ASN A 3 22.63 24.51 -21.73
N THR A 4 22.47 25.40 -20.75
CA THR A 4 22.05 25.00 -19.39
C THR A 4 20.70 24.31 -19.52
N ALA A 5 20.58 23.07 -18.99
CA ALA A 5 19.33 22.34 -19.06
C ALA A 5 18.21 23.21 -18.45
N PRO A 6 17.01 23.27 -19.07
CA PRO A 6 15.92 24.16 -18.63
C PRO A 6 15.55 24.02 -17.15
N ILE A 7 15.77 22.84 -16.56
CA ILE A 7 15.55 22.57 -15.12
C ILE A 7 16.42 23.45 -14.21
N MET A 8 17.61 23.89 -14.68
CA MET A 8 18.51 24.73 -13.89
C MET A 8 17.94 26.13 -13.61
N GLU A 9 17.02 26.59 -14.45
CA GLU A 9 16.34 27.88 -14.33
C GLU A 9 14.95 27.78 -13.69
N ALA A 10 14.40 26.55 -13.58
CA ALA A 10 13.09 26.32 -13.01
C ALA A 10 13.04 26.72 -11.53
N LYS A 11 11.96 27.36 -11.10
CA LYS A 11 11.75 27.87 -9.75
C LYS A 11 10.35 27.54 -9.23
N GLY A 12 10.25 27.40 -7.91
CA GLY A 12 9.00 27.24 -7.21
C GLY A 12 8.50 25.80 -7.21
N LYS A 13 7.20 25.64 -7.02
CA LYS A 13 6.56 24.35 -6.77
C LYS A 13 6.57 23.45 -8.01
N ILE A 14 6.81 22.16 -7.80
CA ILE A 14 6.57 21.09 -8.77
C ILE A 14 5.08 20.76 -8.74
N ASP A 15 4.38 20.82 -9.88
CA ASP A 15 2.95 20.54 -9.96
C ASP A 15 2.66 19.07 -9.67
N TYR A 16 3.40 18.16 -10.31
CA TYR A 16 3.30 16.70 -10.12
C TYR A 16 4.70 16.12 -9.93
N GLY A 17 5.02 15.73 -8.70
CA GLY A 17 6.28 15.07 -8.33
C GLY A 17 6.26 13.57 -8.61
N MET A 18 7.36 12.89 -8.26
CA MET A 18 7.50 11.45 -8.44
C MET A 18 6.61 10.62 -7.50
N THR A 19 6.00 11.22 -6.48
CA THR A 19 4.99 10.54 -5.64
C THR A 19 3.61 10.45 -6.31
N ASN A 20 3.37 11.16 -7.42
CA ASN A 20 2.24 10.85 -8.28
C ASN A 20 2.56 9.60 -9.11
N ASP A 21 1.81 8.52 -8.92
CA ASP A 21 2.11 7.22 -9.53
C ASP A 21 2.07 7.23 -11.08
N TYR A 22 1.21 8.05 -11.69
CA TYR A 22 1.23 8.25 -13.14
C TYR A 22 2.52 8.94 -13.59
N MET A 23 2.95 10.00 -12.90
CA MET A 23 4.21 10.69 -13.19
C MET A 23 5.41 9.75 -12.99
N PHE A 24 5.44 9.01 -11.89
CA PHE A 24 6.45 7.99 -11.61
C PHE A 24 6.61 7.02 -12.77
N ARG A 25 5.50 6.42 -13.18
CA ARG A 25 5.48 5.49 -14.31
C ARG A 25 5.92 6.15 -15.61
N ALA A 26 5.43 7.37 -15.90
CA ALA A 26 5.79 8.11 -17.11
C ALA A 26 7.29 8.39 -17.20
N ILE A 27 7.92 8.77 -16.08
CA ILE A 27 9.36 9.00 -15.99
C ILE A 27 10.14 7.71 -16.29
N LEU A 28 9.81 6.62 -15.61
CA LEU A 28 10.50 5.34 -15.78
C LEU A 28 10.34 4.79 -17.20
N GLN A 29 9.19 5.01 -17.81
CA GLN A 29 8.93 4.55 -19.18
C GLN A 29 9.63 5.43 -20.22
N LYS A 30 9.77 6.73 -19.96
CA LYS A 30 10.41 7.69 -20.87
C LYS A 30 11.93 7.62 -20.80
N SER A 31 12.49 7.47 -19.59
CA SER A 31 13.93 7.46 -19.37
C SER A 31 14.46 6.08 -18.97
N ARG A 32 15.11 5.41 -19.91
CA ARG A 32 15.84 4.16 -19.61
C ARG A 32 16.98 4.39 -18.61
N LYS A 33 17.61 5.57 -18.62
CA LYS A 33 18.69 5.91 -17.70
C LYS A 33 18.17 6.03 -16.28
N THR A 34 17.08 6.75 -16.07
CA THR A 34 16.39 6.83 -14.76
C THR A 34 15.97 5.43 -14.26
N LEU A 35 15.41 4.61 -15.14
CA LEU A 35 14.99 3.25 -14.81
C LEU A 35 16.18 2.39 -14.33
N ILE A 36 17.32 2.46 -15.00
CA ILE A 36 18.56 1.77 -14.59
C ILE A 36 19.01 2.28 -13.21
N GLY A 37 19.11 3.60 -13.05
CA GLY A 37 19.61 4.20 -11.81
C GLY A 37 18.74 3.86 -10.60
N LEU A 38 17.42 3.89 -10.75
CA LEU A 38 16.51 3.52 -9.67
C LEU A 38 16.57 2.02 -9.36
N ALA A 39 16.49 1.17 -10.40
CA ALA A 39 16.53 -0.28 -10.21
C ALA A 39 17.89 -0.73 -9.60
N SER A 40 19.02 -0.15 -10.00
CA SER A 40 20.32 -0.47 -9.42
C SER A 40 20.40 -0.08 -7.95
N ALA A 41 19.90 1.11 -7.58
CA ALA A 41 19.87 1.54 -6.18
C ALA A 41 19.05 0.58 -5.32
N LEU A 42 17.80 0.31 -5.72
CA LEU A 42 16.87 -0.54 -4.96
C LEU A 42 17.28 -2.02 -4.89
N LEU A 43 18.15 -2.49 -5.76
CA LEU A 43 18.66 -3.86 -5.77
C LEU A 43 20.09 -3.99 -5.25
N HIS A 44 20.68 -2.90 -4.76
CA HIS A 44 22.09 -2.86 -4.34
C HIS A 44 23.05 -3.37 -5.44
N LEU A 45 22.81 -2.95 -6.69
CA LEU A 45 23.63 -3.31 -7.85
C LEU A 45 24.41 -2.09 -8.38
N ASN A 46 25.52 -2.36 -9.06
CA ASN A 46 26.14 -1.32 -9.88
C ASN A 46 25.30 -1.12 -11.15
N PRO A 47 25.07 0.13 -11.58
CA PRO A 47 24.32 0.38 -12.83
C PRO A 47 24.93 -0.32 -14.05
N GLU A 48 26.24 -0.51 -14.09
CA GLU A 48 26.98 -1.20 -15.15
C GLU A 48 26.65 -2.71 -15.24
N ASP A 49 26.18 -3.31 -14.16
CA ASP A 49 25.74 -4.71 -14.14
C ASP A 49 24.37 -4.91 -14.81
N ILE A 50 23.68 -3.81 -15.09
CA ILE A 50 22.38 -3.82 -15.78
C ILE A 50 22.59 -3.68 -17.30
N MET A 51 22.77 -4.82 -17.96
CA MET A 51 22.97 -4.87 -19.42
C MET A 51 21.68 -4.66 -20.21
N ASP A 52 20.58 -5.27 -19.74
CA ASP A 52 19.26 -5.12 -20.34
C ASP A 52 18.18 -4.86 -19.27
N ILE A 53 17.30 -3.91 -19.55
CA ILE A 53 16.16 -3.57 -18.69
C ILE A 53 14.99 -3.17 -19.57
N LYS A 54 13.83 -3.81 -19.33
CA LYS A 54 12.61 -3.60 -20.13
C LYS A 54 11.38 -3.50 -19.22
N ILE A 55 10.53 -2.52 -19.48
CA ILE A 55 9.18 -2.49 -18.92
C ILE A 55 8.31 -3.44 -19.75
N THR A 56 7.67 -4.40 -19.09
CA THR A 56 6.89 -5.48 -19.75
C THR A 56 5.40 -5.13 -19.86
N ASN A 57 4.92 -4.14 -19.13
CA ASN A 57 3.54 -3.65 -19.16
C ASN A 57 3.45 -2.14 -19.52
N PRO A 58 4.04 -1.66 -20.63
CA PRO A 58 4.04 -0.23 -20.95
C PRO A 58 2.62 0.31 -21.19
N ILE A 59 2.40 1.59 -20.84
CA ILE A 59 1.18 2.32 -21.17
C ILE A 59 1.43 3.31 -22.31
N ILE A 60 0.38 3.75 -22.99
CA ILE A 60 0.47 4.85 -23.95
C ILE A 60 0.39 6.16 -23.15
N LEU A 61 1.51 6.88 -23.09
CA LEU A 61 1.59 8.14 -22.35
C LEU A 61 0.67 9.19 -23.00
N GLY A 62 -0.09 9.88 -22.16
CA GLY A 62 -1.05 10.90 -22.60
C GLY A 62 -2.44 10.37 -22.95
N GLU A 63 -2.64 9.08 -23.11
CA GLU A 63 -3.98 8.51 -23.26
C GLU A 63 -4.66 8.35 -21.89
N SER A 64 -6.00 8.52 -21.90
CA SER A 64 -6.84 8.33 -20.71
C SER A 64 -6.82 6.87 -20.29
N ILE A 65 -6.27 6.60 -19.13
CA ILE A 65 -6.39 5.29 -18.47
C ILE A 65 -7.76 5.25 -17.82
N ASN A 66 -8.57 4.22 -18.10
CA ASN A 66 -9.89 4.08 -17.49
C ASN A 66 -9.77 4.07 -15.95
N ALA A 67 -10.47 4.95 -15.26
CA ALA A 67 -10.41 5.15 -13.80
C ALA A 67 -10.66 3.87 -12.96
N LYS A 68 -11.21 2.81 -13.57
CA LYS A 68 -11.42 1.51 -12.92
C LYS A 68 -10.23 0.54 -13.03
N THR A 69 -9.20 0.88 -13.78
CA THR A 69 -8.07 -0.01 -14.08
C THR A 69 -6.74 0.73 -14.03
N PHE A 70 -6.54 1.60 -13.02
CA PHE A 70 -5.22 2.19 -12.77
C PHE A 70 -4.28 1.12 -12.21
N ILE A 71 -3.79 0.24 -13.07
CA ILE A 71 -2.65 -0.62 -12.79
C ILE A 71 -1.43 0.22 -13.15
N LEU A 72 -0.88 0.94 -12.17
CA LEU A 72 0.26 1.84 -12.36
C LEU A 72 1.57 1.25 -11.83
N ASP A 73 1.55 -0.01 -11.43
CA ASP A 73 2.76 -0.80 -11.19
C ASP A 73 3.62 -0.88 -12.44
N VAL A 74 4.92 -0.87 -12.27
CA VAL A 74 5.90 -0.95 -13.35
C VAL A 74 6.57 -2.31 -13.31
N ASN A 75 6.16 -3.21 -14.20
CA ASN A 75 6.75 -4.53 -14.34
C ASN A 75 8.00 -4.46 -15.21
N ILE A 76 9.12 -4.91 -14.69
CA ILE A 76 10.43 -4.81 -15.29
C ILE A 76 11.03 -6.20 -15.44
N LEU A 77 11.56 -6.50 -16.62
CA LEU A 77 12.46 -7.63 -16.85
C LEU A 77 13.90 -7.13 -16.87
N LEU A 78 14.69 -7.59 -15.89
CA LEU A 78 16.08 -7.22 -15.70
C LEU A 78 16.99 -8.33 -16.21
N ASN A 79 17.93 -8.00 -17.10
CA ASN A 79 18.94 -8.92 -17.67
C ASN A 79 18.32 -10.23 -18.18
N ASN A 80 17.09 -10.21 -18.65
CA ASN A 80 16.29 -11.38 -19.06
C ASN A 80 16.19 -12.53 -18.03
N SER A 81 16.56 -12.26 -16.77
CA SER A 81 16.73 -13.30 -15.72
C SER A 81 15.93 -13.02 -14.45
N ARG A 82 15.50 -11.80 -14.18
CA ARG A 82 14.78 -11.40 -12.95
C ARG A 82 13.63 -10.48 -13.29
N MET A 83 12.52 -10.64 -12.59
CA MET A 83 11.36 -9.75 -12.67
C MET A 83 11.30 -8.85 -11.45
N LEU A 84 11.05 -7.56 -11.70
CA LEU A 84 10.79 -6.57 -10.65
C LEU A 84 9.41 -6.00 -10.90
N ASN A 85 8.68 -5.79 -9.82
CA ASN A 85 7.47 -4.97 -9.83
C ASN A 85 7.75 -3.75 -8.93
N LEU A 86 7.65 -2.54 -9.50
CA LEU A 86 7.78 -1.30 -8.76
C LEU A 86 6.40 -0.67 -8.60
N GLU A 87 5.97 -0.39 -7.38
CA GLU A 87 4.71 0.27 -7.09
C GLU A 87 4.93 1.48 -6.16
N MET A 88 4.35 2.63 -6.54
CA MET A 88 4.29 3.84 -5.72
C MET A 88 2.94 3.91 -5.02
N GLN A 89 2.92 4.07 -3.70
CA GLN A 89 1.70 4.22 -2.93
C GLN A 89 1.80 5.33 -1.88
N VAL A 90 0.94 6.33 -2.00
CA VAL A 90 0.92 7.49 -1.09
C VAL A 90 -0.15 7.38 0.01
N ASN A 91 -1.17 6.55 -0.16
CA ASN A 91 -2.25 6.36 0.80
C ASN A 91 -2.16 4.99 1.46
N ASN A 92 -2.14 4.96 2.80
CA ASN A 92 -2.27 3.71 3.53
C ASN A 92 -3.74 3.24 3.52
N LEU A 93 -4.04 2.22 2.75
CA LEU A 93 -5.37 1.60 2.65
C LEU A 93 -5.59 0.47 3.66
N HIS A 94 -4.64 0.26 4.60
CA HIS A 94 -4.68 -0.78 5.64
C HIS A 94 -4.89 -2.22 5.11
N ASN A 95 -4.50 -2.48 3.87
CA ASN A 95 -4.61 -3.79 3.22
C ASN A 95 -3.31 -4.23 2.54
N TRP A 96 -2.21 -3.53 2.85
CA TRP A 96 -0.94 -3.69 2.16
C TRP A 96 -0.40 -5.12 2.20
N GLU A 97 -0.41 -5.77 3.39
CA GLU A 97 0.15 -7.12 3.56
C GLU A 97 -0.55 -8.12 2.62
N ASN A 98 -1.89 -8.11 2.59
CA ASN A 98 -2.64 -8.99 1.71
C ASN A 98 -2.44 -8.65 0.23
N ARG A 99 -2.41 -7.36 -0.09
CA ARG A 99 -2.24 -6.87 -1.45
C ARG A 99 -0.86 -7.22 -2.00
N SER A 100 0.20 -6.94 -1.24
CA SER A 100 1.58 -7.24 -1.64
C SER A 100 1.81 -8.73 -1.87
N LEU A 101 1.26 -9.59 -1.01
CA LEU A 101 1.31 -11.03 -1.19
C LEU A 101 0.54 -11.50 -2.43
N CYS A 102 -0.66 -10.95 -2.68
CA CYS A 102 -1.43 -11.28 -3.88
C CYS A 102 -0.66 -10.91 -5.16
N TYR A 103 -0.04 -9.73 -5.20
CA TYR A 103 0.75 -9.28 -6.34
C TYR A 103 1.98 -10.16 -6.54
N LEU A 104 2.75 -10.40 -5.47
CA LEU A 104 3.92 -11.27 -5.52
C LEU A 104 3.58 -12.67 -6.04
N CYS A 105 2.49 -13.28 -5.56
CA CYS A 105 2.05 -14.59 -6.03
C CYS A 105 1.58 -14.56 -7.49
N SER A 106 0.89 -13.51 -7.90
CA SER A 106 0.47 -13.31 -9.28
C SER A 106 1.66 -13.19 -10.22
N ASP A 107 2.63 -12.35 -9.86
CA ASP A 107 3.85 -12.12 -10.65
C ASP A 107 4.75 -13.36 -10.69
N PHE A 108 4.74 -14.17 -9.63
CA PHE A 108 5.49 -15.42 -9.57
C PHE A 108 4.83 -16.55 -10.37
N SER A 109 3.51 -16.50 -10.62
CA SER A 109 2.77 -17.50 -11.37
C SER A 109 2.97 -17.32 -12.89
N GLN A 110 4.22 -17.48 -13.36
CA GLN A 110 4.64 -17.20 -14.74
C GLN A 110 4.56 -18.40 -15.68
N LEU A 111 4.43 -19.61 -15.13
CA LEU A 111 4.51 -20.83 -15.93
C LEU A 111 3.20 -21.12 -16.67
N ASN A 112 3.35 -21.52 -17.92
CA ASN A 112 2.26 -22.07 -18.72
C ASN A 112 2.26 -23.61 -18.58
N LYS A 113 1.20 -24.24 -19.09
CA LYS A 113 1.11 -25.69 -19.11
C LYS A 113 2.24 -26.30 -19.98
N GLY A 114 3.12 -27.03 -19.33
CA GLY A 114 4.25 -27.71 -19.99
C GLY A 114 5.60 -27.04 -19.75
N ASP A 115 5.66 -25.86 -19.12
CA ASP A 115 6.93 -25.22 -18.72
C ASP A 115 7.55 -25.97 -17.54
N ALA A 116 8.88 -25.93 -17.43
CA ALA A 116 9.59 -26.51 -16.30
C ALA A 116 9.62 -25.54 -15.10
N TYR A 117 9.55 -26.06 -13.88
CA TYR A 117 9.60 -25.23 -12.67
C TYR A 117 10.93 -24.49 -12.51
N GLU A 118 12.00 -24.98 -13.11
CA GLU A 118 13.34 -24.38 -13.14
C GLU A 118 13.35 -23.06 -13.94
N ASP A 119 12.42 -22.90 -14.90
CA ASP A 119 12.33 -21.72 -15.77
C ASP A 119 11.72 -20.49 -15.05
N ILE A 120 11.16 -20.66 -13.82
CA ILE A 120 10.63 -19.57 -13.04
C ILE A 120 11.74 -18.56 -12.71
N LYS A 121 11.58 -17.33 -13.19
CA LYS A 121 12.46 -16.23 -12.85
C LYS A 121 12.22 -15.74 -11.42
N PRO A 122 13.24 -15.32 -10.69
CA PRO A 122 13.06 -14.58 -9.44
C PRO A 122 12.19 -13.34 -9.63
N VAL A 123 11.30 -13.10 -8.66
CA VAL A 123 10.40 -11.95 -8.62
C VAL A 123 10.65 -11.17 -7.33
N ILE A 124 10.88 -9.88 -7.47
CA ILE A 124 10.99 -8.94 -6.34
C ILE A 124 9.96 -7.85 -6.53
N ASN A 125 9.04 -7.73 -5.57
CA ASN A 125 8.10 -6.63 -5.54
C ASN A 125 8.64 -5.54 -4.63
N ILE A 126 8.86 -4.35 -5.19
CA ILE A 126 9.42 -3.20 -4.50
C ILE A 126 8.33 -2.14 -4.37
N TRP A 127 7.98 -1.85 -3.13
CA TRP A 127 6.96 -0.87 -2.77
C TRP A 127 7.63 0.42 -2.29
N ILE A 128 7.25 1.53 -2.89
CA ILE A 128 7.71 2.87 -2.47
C ILE A 128 6.52 3.54 -1.80
N LEU A 129 6.61 3.74 -0.48
CA LEU A 129 5.50 4.20 0.36
C LEU A 129 5.76 5.61 0.90
N ASP A 130 4.77 6.50 0.80
CA ASP A 130 4.80 7.81 1.48
C ASP A 130 4.06 7.75 2.84
N TYR A 131 4.17 6.62 3.52
CA TYR A 131 3.66 6.37 4.88
C TYR A 131 4.43 5.22 5.52
N THR A 132 4.47 5.19 6.87
CA THR A 132 5.10 4.10 7.62
C THR A 132 4.18 2.88 7.65
N LEU A 133 4.72 1.73 7.25
CA LEU A 133 3.97 0.47 7.18
C LEU A 133 3.78 -0.15 8.56
N PHE A 134 4.86 -0.29 9.33
CA PHE A 134 4.88 -0.86 10.67
C PHE A 134 5.32 0.20 11.68
N GLU A 135 4.36 0.84 12.34
CA GLU A 135 4.62 1.92 13.30
C GLU A 135 5.42 1.46 14.54
N ASP A 136 5.32 0.18 14.89
CA ASP A 136 6.04 -0.44 16.00
C ASP A 136 7.49 -0.85 15.64
N ALA A 137 7.82 -0.92 14.36
CA ALA A 137 9.14 -1.25 13.83
C ALA A 137 9.43 -0.47 12.53
N PRO A 138 9.57 0.87 12.58
CA PRO A 138 9.81 1.67 11.39
C PRO A 138 11.21 1.40 10.82
N GLU A 139 11.29 1.22 9.50
CA GLU A 139 12.53 1.03 8.75
C GLU A 139 12.49 1.90 7.50
N PHE A 140 13.66 2.41 7.06
CA PHE A 140 13.75 3.19 5.83
C PHE A 140 13.68 2.30 4.59
N TYR A 141 14.49 1.24 4.56
CA TYR A 141 14.46 0.24 3.48
C TYR A 141 14.46 -1.16 4.09
N ALA A 142 13.32 -1.83 3.99
CA ALA A 142 13.10 -3.15 4.56
C ALA A 142 13.04 -4.20 3.46
N GLU A 143 13.68 -5.36 3.69
CA GLU A 143 13.66 -6.50 2.78
C GLU A 143 13.10 -7.73 3.47
N PHE A 144 12.12 -8.37 2.84
CA PHE A 144 11.43 -9.54 3.36
C PHE A 144 11.68 -10.74 2.47
N GLU A 145 12.09 -11.85 3.13
CA GLU A 145 12.39 -13.11 2.49
C GLU A 145 11.67 -14.29 3.17
N LEU A 146 11.57 -15.40 2.46
CA LEU A 146 11.01 -16.64 3.00
C LEU A 146 12.09 -17.42 3.74
N LEU A 147 12.02 -17.44 5.08
CA LEU A 147 13.02 -18.05 5.96
C LEU A 147 12.47 -19.21 6.78
N ASN A 148 13.33 -20.18 7.11
CA ASN A 148 13.03 -21.18 8.14
C ASN A 148 13.01 -20.50 9.52
N LYS A 149 11.90 -20.57 10.25
CA LYS A 149 11.71 -19.89 11.54
C LYS A 149 12.73 -20.25 12.63
N LYS A 150 13.36 -21.45 12.56
CA LYS A 150 14.30 -21.91 13.59
C LYS A 150 15.76 -21.63 13.23
N THR A 151 16.11 -21.85 11.96
CA THR A 151 17.51 -21.79 11.50
C THR A 151 17.83 -20.50 10.77
N LEU A 152 16.83 -19.67 10.48
CA LEU A 152 16.90 -18.47 9.63
C LEU A 152 17.49 -18.75 8.23
N ARG A 153 17.52 -20.03 7.84
CA ARG A 153 17.96 -20.41 6.49
C ARG A 153 16.95 -19.94 5.46
N ARG A 154 17.40 -19.23 4.44
CA ARG A 154 16.59 -18.84 3.29
C ARG A 154 16.02 -20.10 2.61
N TYR A 155 14.73 -20.12 2.35
CA TYR A 155 14.04 -21.21 1.66
C TYR A 155 14.29 -21.15 0.16
N SER A 156 14.16 -19.96 -0.43
CA SER A 156 14.37 -19.70 -1.85
C SER A 156 14.78 -18.23 -2.04
N ASP A 157 15.59 -17.98 -3.05
CA ASP A 157 15.97 -16.64 -3.53
C ASP A 157 15.05 -16.13 -4.66
N LYS A 158 13.99 -16.88 -4.98
CA LYS A 158 13.11 -16.58 -6.09
C LYS A 158 11.97 -15.62 -5.72
N LEU A 159 11.77 -15.31 -4.46
CA LEU A 159 10.71 -14.42 -3.97
C LEU A 159 11.28 -13.41 -3.00
N GLY A 160 10.98 -12.13 -3.22
CA GLY A 160 11.34 -11.05 -2.31
C GLY A 160 10.29 -9.93 -2.32
N ILE A 161 10.13 -9.28 -1.18
CA ILE A 161 9.40 -8.02 -1.06
C ILE A 161 10.36 -7.01 -0.45
N SER A 162 10.48 -5.84 -1.08
CA SER A 162 11.23 -4.72 -0.50
C SER A 162 10.29 -3.53 -0.33
N VAL A 163 10.50 -2.76 0.73
CA VAL A 163 9.69 -1.59 1.07
C VAL A 163 10.61 -0.41 1.33
N LEU A 164 10.45 0.64 0.55
CA LEU A 164 11.09 1.94 0.76
C LEU A 164 10.07 2.88 1.41
N ASP A 165 10.26 3.20 2.70
CA ASP A 165 9.45 4.17 3.41
C ASP A 165 10.06 5.58 3.28
N LEU A 166 9.45 6.41 2.45
CA LEU A 166 9.90 7.77 2.20
C LEU A 166 9.79 8.68 3.44
N THR A 167 9.04 8.28 4.46
CA THR A 167 8.89 9.07 5.68
C THR A 167 10.04 8.84 6.66
N GLN A 168 10.80 7.75 6.49
CA GLN A 168 11.87 7.31 7.38
C GLN A 168 13.29 7.58 6.80
N ILE A 169 13.44 8.55 5.91
CA ILE A 169 14.72 8.85 5.22
C ILE A 169 15.89 9.09 6.20
N ASP A 170 15.61 9.64 7.38
CA ASP A 170 16.62 9.89 8.42
C ASP A 170 17.18 8.59 9.03
N MET A 171 16.52 7.45 8.83
CA MET A 171 16.93 6.14 9.29
C MET A 171 17.76 5.36 8.25
N ALA A 172 18.08 5.98 7.10
CA ALA A 172 18.86 5.34 6.06
C ALA A 172 20.21 4.85 6.58
N SER A 173 20.50 3.58 6.39
CA SER A 173 21.75 2.95 6.75
C SER A 173 22.93 3.44 5.90
N ASP A 174 24.15 3.11 6.30
CA ASP A 174 25.34 3.43 5.48
C ASP A 174 25.30 2.68 4.12
N GLU A 175 24.69 1.50 4.10
CA GLU A 175 24.48 0.72 2.87
C GLU A 175 23.46 1.40 1.95
N ASP A 176 22.31 1.84 2.46
CA ASP A 176 21.32 2.57 1.70
C ASP A 176 21.91 3.83 1.05
N LYS A 177 22.74 4.57 1.82
CA LYS A 177 23.45 5.75 1.34
C LYS A 177 24.50 5.42 0.29
N ALA A 178 25.21 4.30 0.44
CA ALA A 178 26.24 3.85 -0.52
C ALA A 178 25.62 3.56 -1.90
N TYR A 179 24.41 3.04 -1.94
CA TYR A 179 23.64 2.84 -3.17
C TYR A 179 22.75 4.04 -3.57
N GLY A 180 22.70 5.08 -2.73
CA GLY A 180 21.98 6.33 -3.00
C GLY A 180 20.46 6.20 -2.89
N ILE A 181 19.95 5.22 -2.13
CA ILE A 181 18.51 5.05 -1.91
C ILE A 181 17.94 6.26 -1.17
N ASP A 182 18.66 6.80 -0.18
CA ASP A 182 18.32 8.02 0.55
C ASP A 182 18.19 9.24 -0.39
N THR A 183 19.10 9.34 -1.34
CA THR A 183 19.06 10.41 -2.35
C THR A 183 17.88 10.24 -3.31
N TRP A 184 17.58 9.01 -3.73
CA TRP A 184 16.35 8.73 -4.49
C TRP A 184 15.09 9.09 -3.67
N ALA A 185 15.05 8.76 -2.39
CA ALA A 185 13.94 9.16 -1.52
C ALA A 185 13.79 10.69 -1.45
N ALA A 186 14.89 11.44 -1.38
CA ALA A 186 14.87 12.90 -1.45
C ALA A 186 14.33 13.41 -2.81
N VAL A 187 14.67 12.76 -3.91
CA VAL A 187 14.13 13.06 -5.25
C VAL A 187 12.62 12.82 -5.30
N PHE A 188 12.13 11.72 -4.74
CA PHE A 188 10.70 11.43 -4.64
C PHE A 188 9.96 12.50 -3.83
N LYS A 189 10.52 12.94 -2.71
CA LYS A 189 9.89 13.90 -1.77
C LYS A 189 10.04 15.36 -2.19
N ALA A 190 10.85 15.70 -3.17
CA ALA A 190 11.06 17.08 -3.61
C ALA A 190 9.74 17.72 -4.07
N LYS A 191 9.39 18.85 -3.45
CA LYS A 191 8.17 19.63 -3.75
C LYS A 191 8.44 20.87 -4.56
N THR A 192 9.70 21.28 -4.63
CA THR A 192 10.16 22.45 -5.40
C THR A 192 11.31 22.07 -6.32
N TRP A 193 11.46 22.83 -7.39
CA TRP A 193 12.57 22.65 -8.34
C TRP A 193 13.93 22.88 -7.68
N GLU A 194 13.98 23.76 -6.67
CA GLU A 194 15.16 24.04 -5.86
C GLU A 194 15.59 22.81 -5.04
N GLU A 195 14.65 22.18 -4.31
CA GLU A 195 14.89 20.95 -3.56
C GLU A 195 15.36 19.82 -4.47
N LEU A 196 14.70 19.65 -5.62
CA LEU A 196 15.06 18.62 -6.58
C LEU A 196 16.49 18.81 -7.10
N ARG A 197 16.87 20.05 -7.47
CA ARG A 197 18.24 20.34 -7.90
C ARG A 197 19.29 20.07 -6.85
N MET A 198 18.97 20.33 -5.57
CA MET A 198 19.90 20.02 -4.47
C MET A 198 20.08 18.50 -4.32
N ALA A 199 19.01 17.73 -4.42
CA ALA A 199 19.06 16.28 -4.29
C ALA A 199 19.88 15.61 -5.41
N VAL A 200 19.83 16.11 -6.66
CA VAL A 200 20.42 15.42 -7.82
C VAL A 200 21.85 15.82 -8.16
N GLN A 201 22.52 16.66 -7.36
CA GLN A 201 23.79 17.31 -7.73
C GLN A 201 24.92 16.37 -8.17
N SER A 202 25.01 15.18 -7.60
CA SER A 202 26.15 14.27 -7.75
C SER A 202 25.89 13.03 -8.61
N ASN A 203 24.62 12.73 -8.94
CA ASN A 203 24.23 11.49 -9.61
C ASN A 203 23.61 11.75 -10.99
N GLU A 204 24.22 11.19 -12.03
CA GLU A 204 23.77 11.39 -13.41
C GLU A 204 22.42 10.73 -13.73
N TYR A 205 22.05 9.63 -13.07
CA TYR A 205 20.76 8.97 -13.22
C TYR A 205 19.63 9.79 -12.62
N MET A 206 19.89 10.42 -11.47
CA MET A 206 18.95 11.31 -10.81
C MET A 206 18.81 12.65 -11.53
N LYS A 207 19.89 13.16 -12.13
CA LYS A 207 19.79 14.33 -13.02
C LYS A 207 18.87 14.07 -14.19
N ASP A 208 19.02 12.91 -14.82
CA ASP A 208 18.17 12.50 -15.93
C ASP A 208 16.68 12.36 -15.49
N ALA A 209 16.45 11.81 -14.29
CA ALA A 209 15.11 11.77 -13.69
C ALA A 209 14.51 13.17 -13.51
N ALA A 210 15.30 14.11 -13.01
CA ALA A 210 14.86 15.49 -12.78
C ALA A 210 14.59 16.23 -14.11
N GLU A 211 15.43 16.05 -15.13
CA GLU A 211 15.22 16.60 -16.47
C GLU A 211 13.96 16.02 -17.11
N THR A 212 13.76 14.71 -17.00
CA THR A 212 12.57 14.02 -17.50
C THR A 212 11.31 14.48 -16.77
N LEU A 213 11.37 14.64 -15.44
CA LEU A 213 10.26 15.18 -14.65
C LEU A 213 9.89 16.60 -15.09
N TYR A 214 10.89 17.48 -15.35
CA TYR A 214 10.65 18.83 -15.83
C TYR A 214 9.96 18.83 -17.19
N GLU A 215 10.45 18.01 -18.13
CA GLU A 215 9.87 17.88 -19.46
C GLU A 215 8.41 17.38 -19.39
N LEU A 216 8.14 16.35 -18.61
CA LEU A 216 6.78 15.80 -18.45
C LEU A 216 5.82 16.77 -17.75
N ASN A 217 6.30 17.57 -16.78
CA ASN A 217 5.48 18.64 -16.19
C ASN A 217 5.17 19.78 -17.17
N SER A 218 5.93 19.92 -18.25
CA SER A 218 5.67 20.89 -19.31
C SER A 218 4.67 20.38 -20.36
N ASP A 219 4.35 19.08 -20.35
CA ASP A 219 3.38 18.44 -21.25
C ASP A 219 1.97 18.49 -20.65
N GLU A 220 1.08 19.22 -21.34
CA GLU A 220 -0.32 19.42 -20.86
C GLU A 220 -1.09 18.10 -20.77
N THR A 221 -0.86 17.16 -21.70
CA THR A 221 -1.56 15.88 -21.71
C THR A 221 -1.15 15.00 -20.53
N ILE A 222 0.14 14.99 -20.22
CA ILE A 222 0.66 14.27 -19.04
C ILE A 222 0.12 14.89 -17.76
N ARG A 223 0.11 16.23 -17.65
CA ARG A 223 -0.46 16.93 -16.49
C ARG A 223 -1.93 16.59 -16.24
N GLN A 224 -2.74 16.50 -17.32
CA GLN A 224 -4.14 16.11 -17.22
C GLN A 224 -4.29 14.68 -16.66
N GLN A 225 -3.43 13.75 -17.05
CA GLN A 225 -3.45 12.37 -16.50
C GLN A 225 -3.01 12.35 -15.04
N CYS A 226 -1.98 13.08 -14.66
CA CYS A 226 -1.56 13.23 -13.27
C CYS A 226 -2.67 13.83 -12.38
N GLU A 227 -3.38 14.82 -12.88
CA GLU A 227 -4.52 15.42 -12.17
C GLU A 227 -5.69 14.43 -12.04
N ALA A 228 -6.00 13.68 -13.09
CA ALA A 228 -7.03 12.64 -13.05
C ALA A 228 -6.70 11.58 -12.00
N ARG A 229 -5.44 11.15 -11.92
CA ARG A 229 -4.97 10.20 -10.92
C ARG A 229 -5.07 10.76 -9.51
N ARG A 230 -4.62 11.99 -9.29
CA ARG A 230 -4.71 12.67 -7.99
C ARG A 230 -6.16 12.75 -7.49
N ARG A 231 -7.12 13.01 -8.38
CA ARG A 231 -8.54 13.01 -8.02
C ARG A 231 -9.03 11.61 -7.63
N ALA A 232 -8.64 10.59 -8.39
CA ALA A 232 -8.99 9.21 -8.07
C ALA A 232 -8.45 8.78 -6.71
N GLU A 233 -7.21 9.14 -6.36
CA GLU A 233 -6.62 8.88 -5.04
C GLU A 233 -7.37 9.56 -3.88
N ILE A 234 -7.81 10.80 -4.09
CA ILE A 234 -8.62 11.53 -3.10
C ILE A 234 -9.97 10.82 -2.90
N GLU A 235 -10.63 10.41 -3.98
CA GLU A 235 -11.91 9.69 -3.93
C GLU A 235 -11.75 8.32 -3.25
N GLU A 236 -10.68 7.59 -3.56
CA GLU A 236 -10.36 6.31 -2.93
C GLU A 236 -10.16 6.46 -1.43
N LYS A 237 -9.38 7.46 -1.00
CA LYS A 237 -9.18 7.77 0.41
C LYS A 237 -10.49 8.11 1.12
N HIS A 238 -11.32 9.00 0.54
CA HIS A 238 -12.63 9.33 1.11
C HIS A 238 -13.55 8.10 1.25
N MET A 239 -13.49 7.19 0.28
CA MET A 239 -14.27 5.96 0.33
C MET A 239 -13.78 5.05 1.48
N GLN A 240 -12.47 4.90 1.66
CA GLN A 240 -11.88 4.13 2.74
C GLN A 240 -12.22 4.70 4.12
N ASP A 241 -12.08 6.02 4.29
CA ASP A 241 -12.45 6.70 5.55
C ASP A 241 -13.94 6.47 5.88
N LYS A 242 -14.80 6.48 4.87
CA LYS A 242 -16.23 6.20 5.04
C LYS A 242 -16.50 4.74 5.41
N LEU A 243 -15.82 3.80 4.79
CA LEU A 243 -15.93 2.38 5.10
C LEU A 243 -15.48 2.10 6.53
N LYS A 244 -14.34 2.63 6.95
CA LYS A 244 -13.84 2.51 8.32
C LYS A 244 -14.86 3.01 9.35
N LYS A 245 -15.44 4.19 9.12
CA LYS A 245 -16.49 4.74 9.99
C LYS A 245 -17.72 3.85 10.06
N LEU A 246 -18.16 3.28 8.94
CA LEU A 246 -19.30 2.35 8.90
C LEU A 246 -18.99 1.03 9.65
N GLU A 247 -17.77 0.55 9.60
CA GLU A 247 -17.33 -0.61 10.38
C GLU A 247 -17.35 -0.34 11.89
N GLU A 248 -16.82 0.81 12.32
CA GLU A 248 -16.87 1.27 13.71
C GLU A 248 -18.33 1.40 14.22
N ASP A 249 -19.21 2.02 13.43
CA ASP A 249 -20.64 2.15 13.75
C ASP A 249 -21.32 0.78 13.86
N LYS A 250 -21.00 -0.16 12.96
CA LYS A 250 -21.51 -1.54 12.99
C LYS A 250 -21.06 -2.29 14.22
N GLU A 251 -19.81 -2.15 14.63
CA GLU A 251 -19.30 -2.78 15.86
C GLU A 251 -20.01 -2.22 17.10
N ASN A 252 -20.18 -0.90 17.17
CA ASN A 252 -20.89 -0.25 18.27
C ASN A 252 -22.35 -0.72 18.36
N LEU A 253 -23.08 -0.74 17.25
CA LEU A 253 -24.45 -1.25 17.18
C LEU A 253 -24.54 -2.74 17.55
N THR A 254 -23.54 -3.52 17.19
CA THR A 254 -23.50 -4.96 17.56
C THR A 254 -23.31 -5.11 19.06
N ARG A 255 -22.48 -4.30 19.69
CA ARG A 255 -22.25 -4.28 21.13
C ARG A 255 -23.54 -3.88 21.87
N GLU A 256 -24.17 -2.80 21.47
CA GLU A 256 -25.44 -2.31 22.04
C GLU A 256 -26.57 -3.36 21.90
N LYS A 257 -26.69 -3.98 20.73
CA LYS A 257 -27.64 -5.10 20.51
C LYS A 257 -27.41 -6.25 21.47
N ASN A 258 -26.16 -6.61 21.72
CA ASN A 258 -25.82 -7.71 22.64
C ASN A 258 -26.18 -7.36 24.10
N GLU A 259 -25.96 -6.12 24.52
CA GLU A 259 -26.34 -5.61 25.84
C GLU A 259 -27.86 -5.64 26.01
N LEU A 260 -28.62 -5.08 25.07
CA LEU A 260 -30.10 -5.11 25.09
C LEU A 260 -30.65 -6.53 25.06
N THR A 261 -29.98 -7.45 24.38
CA THR A 261 -30.39 -8.88 24.39
C THR A 261 -30.20 -9.51 25.76
N LYS A 262 -29.13 -9.20 26.49
CA LYS A 262 -28.91 -9.64 27.87
C LYS A 262 -29.96 -9.08 28.81
N GLU A 263 -30.20 -7.78 28.77
CA GLU A 263 -31.23 -7.12 29.59
C GLU A 263 -32.63 -7.71 29.34
N LYS A 264 -32.98 -7.95 28.09
CA LYS A 264 -34.24 -8.59 27.71
C LYS A 264 -34.37 -10.00 28.33
N THR A 265 -33.27 -10.77 28.30
CA THR A 265 -33.25 -12.11 28.86
C THR A 265 -33.42 -12.08 30.38
N GLU A 266 -32.76 -11.16 31.07
CA GLU A 266 -32.88 -10.98 32.53
C GLU A 266 -34.30 -10.55 32.93
N LEU A 267 -34.90 -9.61 32.19
CA LEU A 267 -36.28 -9.19 32.40
C LEU A 267 -37.26 -10.34 32.18
N HIS A 268 -37.05 -11.18 31.18
CA HIS A 268 -37.89 -12.35 30.91
C HIS A 268 -37.85 -13.37 32.06
N ILE A 269 -36.67 -13.62 32.61
CA ILE A 269 -36.47 -14.50 33.77
C ILE A 269 -37.19 -13.94 35.00
N LYS A 270 -37.05 -12.63 35.28
CA LYS A 270 -37.74 -11.96 36.37
C LYS A 270 -39.27 -12.07 36.24
N LEU A 271 -39.79 -11.80 35.04
CA LEU A 271 -41.23 -11.92 34.77
C LEU A 271 -41.76 -13.34 34.99
N GLN A 272 -41.04 -14.35 34.50
CA GLN A 272 -41.41 -15.74 34.74
C GLN A 272 -41.43 -16.12 36.23
N THR A 273 -40.49 -15.59 37.00
CA THR A 273 -40.41 -15.81 38.44
C THR A 273 -41.65 -15.21 39.15
N GLU A 274 -42.00 -13.96 38.82
CA GLU A 274 -43.16 -13.27 39.36
C GLU A 274 -44.50 -13.97 39.02
N ILE A 275 -44.62 -14.46 37.77
CA ILE A 275 -45.79 -15.23 37.34
C ILE A 275 -45.90 -16.49 38.19
N SER A 276 -44.80 -17.25 38.34
CA SER A 276 -44.78 -18.47 39.15
C SER A 276 -45.14 -18.22 40.64
N GLU A 277 -44.65 -17.13 41.21
CA GLU A 277 -45.01 -16.74 42.60
C GLU A 277 -46.49 -16.36 42.71
N THR A 278 -46.99 -15.62 41.75
CA THR A 278 -48.42 -15.24 41.70
C THR A 278 -49.33 -16.45 41.60
N GLU A 279 -48.98 -17.46 40.80
CA GLU A 279 -49.71 -18.72 40.68
C GLU A 279 -49.70 -19.51 42.00
N LYS A 280 -48.55 -19.58 42.70
CA LYS A 280 -48.45 -20.20 44.05
C LYS A 280 -49.35 -19.51 45.08
N TRP A 281 -49.38 -18.16 45.05
CA TRP A 281 -50.26 -17.41 45.95
C TRP A 281 -51.73 -17.64 45.64
N LYS A 282 -52.15 -17.70 44.40
CA LYS A 282 -53.52 -18.04 43.96
C LYS A 282 -53.91 -19.42 44.46
N ALA A 283 -53.08 -20.41 44.21
CA ALA A 283 -53.35 -21.77 44.68
C ALA A 283 -53.51 -21.84 46.21
N LYS A 284 -52.67 -21.18 46.99
CA LYS A 284 -52.73 -21.09 48.45
C LYS A 284 -54.00 -20.40 48.94
N TYR A 285 -54.42 -19.34 48.24
CA TYR A 285 -55.63 -18.58 48.53
C TYR A 285 -56.86 -19.47 48.26
N GLU A 286 -56.92 -20.20 47.19
CA GLU A 286 -58.00 -21.15 46.87
C GLU A 286 -58.10 -22.26 47.90
N GLN A 287 -56.98 -22.84 48.36
CA GLN A 287 -56.93 -23.81 49.47
C GLN A 287 -57.49 -23.23 50.76
N LEU A 288 -57.17 -22.03 51.14
CA LEU A 288 -57.67 -21.32 52.30
C LEU A 288 -59.19 -21.12 52.25
N LEU A 289 -59.74 -20.76 51.12
CA LEU A 289 -61.18 -20.59 50.88
C LEU A 289 -61.91 -21.95 51.01
N ALA A 290 -61.37 -22.99 50.42
CA ALA A 290 -61.92 -24.33 50.54
C ALA A 290 -61.99 -24.82 52.03
N THR A 291 -60.88 -24.62 52.78
CA THR A 291 -60.83 -24.95 54.23
C THR A 291 -61.78 -24.12 55.08
N GLN A 292 -62.05 -22.87 54.74
CA GLN A 292 -63.05 -22.04 55.42
C GLN A 292 -64.48 -22.45 55.11
N ALA A 293 -64.76 -22.92 53.90
CA ALA A 293 -66.08 -23.42 53.52
C ALA A 293 -66.39 -24.72 54.24
N GLU A 294 -65.43 -25.65 54.41
CA GLU A 294 -65.58 -26.92 55.20
C GLU A 294 -65.80 -26.67 56.68
N LYS A 295 -65.30 -25.58 57.25
CA LYS A 295 -65.53 -25.25 58.68
C LYS A 295 -66.88 -24.58 58.96
N LYS A 296 -67.64 -24.22 57.96
CA LYS A 296 -68.94 -23.55 58.06
C LYS A 296 -70.14 -24.53 57.83
N ASN A 297 -69.88 -25.74 57.45
CA ASN A 297 -70.84 -26.86 57.40
C ASN A 297 -70.62 -27.76 58.64
#